data_3032adb432054620f48f69191c5834e9
#
_entry.id   3032adb432054620f48f69191c5834e9
#
_cell.length_a   1.000
_cell.length_b   1.000
_cell.length_c   1.000
_cell.angle_alpha   90.00
_cell.angle_beta   90.00
_cell.angle_gamma   90.00
#
_symmetry.space_group_name_H-M   'P 1'
#
loop_
_entity.id
_entity.type
_entity.pdbx_description
1 polymer ?
#
loop_
_entity_poly.entity_id
_entity_poly.type
_entity_poly.pdbx_seq_one_letter_code
_entity_poly.pdbx_strand_id
1 'polypeptide(L)'
;MTLSIRWAGAVAGLLLACTGLAHAQAAPETVTLWPAGHLPQNVTGPEQVGTEGSALGAVTRVVEPRMEIYRPAQPNGTAVLILGGGGFFRIQVGTAAAPMAQWLSSIGVTAAVLYYRLPADGWPAAAPFQDGQRAMRLLRSQADALGIDPQQIGVMGSSAGATLGGILGTRYDHAFYPALDAVDQVPSRPDFLAMLYPVVSLQAPLDTTRTRRELGTQSDAVAAYSVESHVRAGMPPVFLVHAADDAIADVGHSLAMFNAARAQNVPAEMHIFERGGHSWGLGKPGALVGQWPRLFATWARSHGFMQAAPVSLQPLIGDRAPPPVAEPEDDDTAFEEDGD
;
A
#
# COMPACT_ATOMS: atom_id res chain seq x y z
N MET A 1 -62.84 56.41 14.03
CA MET A 1 -62.61 55.12 14.71
C MET A 1 -62.16 54.13 13.66
N THR A 2 -60.89 53.99 13.47
CA THR A 2 -60.31 53.08 12.47
C THR A 2 -59.47 52.05 13.20
N LEU A 3 -59.90 50.78 13.14
CA LEU A 3 -59.29 49.65 13.80
C LEU A 3 -58.21 49.09 12.84
N SER A 4 -56.92 49.12 13.23
CA SER A 4 -55.85 48.51 12.50
C SER A 4 -55.53 47.13 13.10
N ILE A 5 -55.76 46.08 12.31
CA ILE A 5 -55.38 44.69 12.62
C ILE A 5 -53.96 44.45 12.21
N ARG A 6 -53.08 44.16 13.18
CA ARG A 6 -51.68 43.69 12.93
C ARG A 6 -51.64 42.16 12.84
N TRP A 7 -51.22 41.62 11.70
CA TRP A 7 -50.90 40.20 11.54
C TRP A 7 -49.45 39.97 11.99
N ALA A 8 -49.24 39.16 13.00
CA ALA A 8 -47.95 38.65 13.39
C ALA A 8 -47.74 37.27 12.72
N GLY A 9 -46.96 37.22 11.67
CA GLY A 9 -46.56 35.97 11.04
C GLY A 9 -45.39 35.33 11.80
N ALA A 10 -45.63 34.20 12.45
CA ALA A 10 -44.60 33.37 13.04
C ALA A 10 -43.99 32.48 11.93
N VAL A 11 -42.76 32.75 11.53
CA VAL A 11 -41.98 31.85 10.67
C VAL A 11 -41.27 30.84 11.58
N ALA A 12 -41.81 29.63 11.66
CA ALA A 12 -41.13 28.50 12.29
C ALA A 12 -40.02 27.98 11.36
N GLY A 13 -38.81 28.37 11.63
CA GLY A 13 -37.63 27.82 10.94
C GLY A 13 -37.38 26.39 11.43
N LEU A 14 -37.58 25.40 10.54
CA LEU A 14 -37.21 24.00 10.75
C LEU A 14 -35.70 23.87 10.56
N LEU A 15 -34.92 23.89 11.64
CA LEU A 15 -33.50 23.53 11.63
C LEU A 15 -33.40 22.00 11.52
N LEU A 16 -33.16 21.47 10.29
CA LEU A 16 -32.72 20.09 10.11
C LEU A 16 -31.27 20.01 10.63
N ALA A 17 -31.11 19.51 11.84
CA ALA A 17 -29.84 19.10 12.36
C ALA A 17 -29.43 17.80 11.63
N CYS A 18 -28.60 17.90 10.59
CA CYS A 18 -27.88 16.76 10.04
C CYS A 18 -26.86 16.29 11.08
N THR A 19 -27.27 15.41 11.99
CA THR A 19 -26.35 14.66 12.83
C THR A 19 -25.64 13.66 11.93
N GLY A 20 -24.47 14.05 11.41
CA GLY A 20 -23.53 13.12 10.80
C GLY A 20 -23.12 12.11 11.87
N LEU A 21 -23.73 10.92 11.83
CA LEU A 21 -23.26 9.77 12.58
C LEU A 21 -21.86 9.45 12.05
N ALA A 22 -20.84 9.91 12.76
CA ALA A 22 -19.49 9.37 12.59
C ALA A 22 -19.60 7.86 12.89
N HIS A 23 -19.65 7.05 11.85
CA HIS A 23 -19.56 5.59 12.02
C HIS A 23 -18.18 5.32 12.62
N ALA A 24 -18.14 4.96 13.89
CA ALA A 24 -16.94 4.42 14.49
C ALA A 24 -16.57 3.17 13.67
N GLN A 25 -15.39 3.17 13.10
CA GLN A 25 -14.88 2.02 12.34
C GLN A 25 -14.85 0.83 13.30
N ALA A 26 -15.52 -0.27 12.93
CA ALA A 26 -15.52 -1.48 13.73
C ALA A 26 -14.08 -1.98 13.94
N ALA A 27 -13.81 -2.61 15.08
CA ALA A 27 -12.54 -3.27 15.32
C ALA A 27 -12.28 -4.32 14.20
N PRO A 28 -11.03 -4.48 13.76
CA PRO A 28 -10.71 -5.45 12.72
C PRO A 28 -11.05 -6.87 13.13
N GLU A 29 -11.49 -7.67 12.19
CA GLU A 29 -11.74 -9.10 12.35
C GLU A 29 -10.41 -9.86 12.25
N THR A 30 -10.13 -10.75 13.18
CA THR A 30 -8.92 -11.58 13.17
C THR A 30 -9.17 -12.91 12.49
N VAL A 31 -8.34 -13.24 11.49
CA VAL A 31 -8.36 -14.53 10.78
C VAL A 31 -6.99 -15.20 10.95
N THR A 32 -6.94 -16.36 11.63
CA THR A 32 -5.72 -17.17 11.75
C THR A 32 -5.37 -17.83 10.41
N LEU A 33 -4.08 -17.92 10.10
CA LEU A 33 -3.66 -18.46 8.79
C LEU A 33 -3.63 -20.00 8.80
N TRP A 34 -3.18 -20.59 9.86
CA TRP A 34 -2.86 -22.01 9.92
C TRP A 34 -3.78 -22.76 10.88
N PRO A 35 -4.11 -24.03 10.58
CA PRO A 35 -4.82 -24.88 11.52
C PRO A 35 -4.06 -25.01 12.84
N ALA A 36 -4.79 -25.17 13.95
CA ALA A 36 -4.19 -25.36 15.26
C ALA A 36 -3.19 -26.53 15.27
N GLY A 37 -2.01 -26.30 15.84
CA GLY A 37 -0.95 -27.31 15.94
C GLY A 37 -0.18 -27.58 14.63
N HIS A 38 -0.47 -26.88 13.54
CA HIS A 38 0.26 -27.05 12.28
C HIS A 38 1.69 -26.50 12.34
N LEU A 39 1.86 -25.34 12.97
CA LEU A 39 3.18 -24.72 13.06
C LEU A 39 4.02 -25.33 14.20
N PRO A 40 5.31 -25.57 13.97
CA PRO A 40 6.21 -25.97 15.03
C PRO A 40 6.34 -24.85 16.07
N GLN A 41 6.43 -25.21 17.36
CA GLN A 41 6.61 -24.25 18.46
C GLN A 41 8.09 -23.85 18.61
N ASN A 42 8.69 -23.33 17.54
CA ASN A 42 10.11 -22.97 17.54
C ASN A 42 10.37 -21.60 18.20
N VAL A 43 9.37 -20.75 18.23
CA VAL A 43 9.42 -19.41 18.84
C VAL A 43 8.51 -19.41 20.06
N THR A 44 9.05 -19.03 21.21
CA THR A 44 8.33 -19.01 22.49
C THR A 44 8.22 -17.61 23.04
N GLY A 45 7.21 -17.37 23.86
CA GLY A 45 6.93 -16.10 24.49
C GLY A 45 5.88 -15.28 23.74
N PRO A 46 5.36 -14.22 24.39
CA PRO A 46 4.30 -13.41 23.82
C PRO A 46 4.80 -12.55 22.66
N GLU A 47 3.90 -12.26 21.73
CA GLU A 47 4.07 -11.20 20.76
C GLU A 47 4.40 -9.88 21.47
N GLN A 48 5.27 -9.08 20.87
CA GLN A 48 5.69 -7.80 21.43
C GLN A 48 5.31 -6.67 20.50
N VAL A 49 4.79 -5.60 21.10
CA VAL A 49 4.47 -4.35 20.38
C VAL A 49 5.37 -3.25 20.91
N GLY A 50 6.12 -2.63 20.03
CA GLY A 50 7.00 -1.53 20.38
C GLY A 50 6.21 -0.28 20.82
N THR A 51 6.71 0.39 21.86
CA THR A 51 5.99 1.50 22.50
C THR A 51 6.59 2.88 22.24
N GLU A 52 7.77 2.95 21.59
CA GLU A 52 8.48 4.23 21.42
C GLU A 52 9.36 4.29 20.16
N GLY A 53 9.72 5.48 19.78
CA GLY A 53 10.67 5.79 18.72
C GLY A 53 10.31 5.12 17.40
N SER A 54 11.30 4.60 16.71
CA SER A 54 11.10 3.86 15.43
C SER A 54 10.45 2.50 15.58
N ALA A 55 10.29 2.02 16.82
CA ALA A 55 9.59 0.78 17.12
C ALA A 55 8.12 0.98 17.48
N LEU A 56 7.64 2.22 17.61
CA LEU A 56 6.25 2.49 17.99
C LEU A 56 5.25 1.73 17.09
N GLY A 57 4.42 0.87 17.71
CA GLY A 57 3.45 0.05 17.02
C GLY A 57 4.05 -1.05 16.12
N ALA A 58 5.36 -1.27 16.18
CA ALA A 58 5.99 -2.37 15.48
C ALA A 58 5.78 -3.69 16.23
N VAL A 59 5.48 -4.76 15.50
CA VAL A 59 5.23 -6.09 16.04
C VAL A 59 6.41 -7.00 15.80
N THR A 60 6.77 -7.77 16.82
CA THR A 60 7.80 -8.83 16.80
C THR A 60 7.28 -10.08 17.50
N ARG A 61 7.96 -11.20 17.34
CA ARG A 61 7.59 -12.51 17.91
C ARG A 61 6.18 -12.98 17.51
N VAL A 62 5.89 -12.89 16.22
CA VAL A 62 4.65 -13.45 15.67
C VAL A 62 4.74 -14.98 15.74
N VAL A 63 4.05 -15.57 16.71
CA VAL A 63 3.96 -17.03 16.89
C VAL A 63 2.71 -17.60 16.23
N GLU A 64 1.65 -16.78 16.15
CA GLU A 64 0.38 -17.10 15.50
C GLU A 64 0.15 -16.13 14.32
N PRO A 65 0.64 -16.48 13.11
CA PRO A 65 0.42 -15.63 11.95
C PRO A 65 -1.06 -15.54 11.62
N ARG A 66 -1.51 -14.30 11.35
CA ARG A 66 -2.91 -13.96 11.18
C ARG A 66 -3.08 -12.75 10.26
N MET A 67 -4.30 -12.54 9.82
CA MET A 67 -4.72 -11.28 9.21
C MET A 67 -5.67 -10.54 10.14
N GLU A 68 -5.57 -9.22 10.17
CA GLU A 68 -6.59 -8.32 10.70
C GLU A 68 -7.32 -7.67 9.54
N ILE A 69 -8.61 -7.97 9.39
CA ILE A 69 -9.45 -7.53 8.27
C ILE A 69 -10.23 -6.27 8.65
N TYR A 70 -10.00 -5.20 7.93
CA TYR A 70 -10.68 -3.92 8.00
C TYR A 70 -11.77 -3.87 6.93
N ARG A 71 -13.02 -4.06 7.35
CA ARG A 71 -14.15 -4.04 6.42
C ARG A 71 -14.60 -2.60 6.15
N PRO A 72 -14.78 -2.21 4.89
CA PRO A 72 -15.39 -0.93 4.55
C PRO A 72 -16.89 -0.94 4.86
N ALA A 73 -17.45 0.23 5.18
CA ALA A 73 -18.89 0.36 5.37
C ALA A 73 -19.69 0.03 4.10
N GLN A 74 -19.12 0.30 2.94
CA GLN A 74 -19.66 -0.03 1.62
C GLN A 74 -18.54 -0.65 0.77
N PRO A 75 -18.50 -1.99 0.66
CA PRO A 75 -17.49 -2.68 -0.15
C PRO A 75 -17.64 -2.34 -1.64
N ASN A 76 -16.52 -2.08 -2.31
CA ASN A 76 -16.46 -1.86 -3.75
C ASN A 76 -16.02 -3.11 -4.56
N GLY A 77 -15.90 -4.26 -3.89
CA GLY A 77 -15.46 -5.52 -4.47
C GLY A 77 -13.95 -5.74 -4.46
N THR A 78 -13.15 -4.72 -4.19
CA THR A 78 -11.67 -4.85 -4.15
C THR A 78 -11.19 -5.24 -2.77
N ALA A 79 -10.15 -6.07 -2.72
CA ALA A 79 -9.41 -6.34 -1.49
C ALA A 79 -7.91 -6.10 -1.66
N VAL A 80 -7.24 -5.75 -0.56
CA VAL A 80 -5.79 -5.54 -0.52
C VAL A 80 -5.19 -6.24 0.70
N LEU A 81 -4.26 -7.17 0.46
CA LEU A 81 -3.40 -7.71 1.50
C LEU A 81 -2.25 -6.73 1.75
N ILE A 82 -2.16 -6.19 2.97
CA ILE A 82 -1.15 -5.22 3.37
C ILE A 82 -0.02 -5.91 4.10
N LEU A 83 1.20 -5.70 3.60
CA LEU A 83 2.43 -6.28 4.09
C LEU A 83 3.31 -5.17 4.66
N GLY A 84 3.29 -5.02 5.99
CA GLY A 84 4.08 -4.01 6.68
C GLY A 84 5.58 -4.23 6.48
N GLY A 85 6.35 -3.15 6.38
CA GLY A 85 7.80 -3.17 6.34
C GLY A 85 8.43 -3.48 7.70
N GLY A 86 9.75 -3.40 7.77
CA GLY A 86 10.51 -3.58 9.01
C GLY A 86 11.68 -4.56 8.87
N GLY A 87 12.19 -4.78 7.64
CA GLY A 87 13.42 -5.52 7.38
C GLY A 87 13.38 -6.99 7.77
N PHE A 88 12.21 -7.59 7.91
CA PHE A 88 11.97 -8.95 8.42
C PHE A 88 12.46 -9.22 9.85
N PHE A 89 12.77 -8.15 10.61
CA PHE A 89 13.02 -8.27 12.06
C PHE A 89 11.87 -7.71 12.90
N ARG A 90 10.93 -7.02 12.31
CA ARG A 90 9.67 -6.53 12.87
C ARG A 90 8.66 -6.27 11.76
N ILE A 91 7.40 -6.01 12.11
CA ILE A 91 6.37 -5.54 11.18
C ILE A 91 5.89 -4.19 11.65
N GLN A 92 6.00 -3.14 10.84
CA GLN A 92 5.48 -1.81 11.14
C GLN A 92 3.95 -1.78 10.95
N VAL A 93 3.24 -2.25 11.97
CA VAL A 93 1.78 -2.30 11.97
C VAL A 93 1.20 -0.93 12.32
N GLY A 94 1.48 -0.42 13.53
CA GLY A 94 0.79 0.74 14.09
C GLY A 94 1.04 2.05 13.34
N THR A 95 2.25 2.26 12.80
CA THR A 95 2.61 3.51 12.11
C THR A 95 2.49 3.45 10.59
N ALA A 96 2.29 2.24 10.02
CA ALA A 96 2.22 2.08 8.58
C ALA A 96 1.05 1.20 8.12
N ALA A 97 1.05 -0.11 8.42
CA ALA A 97 0.08 -1.04 7.84
C ALA A 97 -1.36 -0.78 8.29
N ALA A 98 -1.61 -0.56 9.58
CA ALA A 98 -2.96 -0.28 10.08
C ALA A 98 -3.52 1.07 9.57
N PRO A 99 -2.77 2.20 9.55
CA PRO A 99 -3.24 3.42 8.90
C PRO A 99 -3.56 3.24 7.40
N MET A 100 -2.75 2.47 6.65
CA MET A 100 -3.05 2.16 5.25
C MET A 100 -4.34 1.34 5.11
N ALA A 101 -4.58 0.36 6.00
CA ALA A 101 -5.81 -0.42 6.03
C ALA A 101 -7.04 0.45 6.33
N GLN A 102 -6.93 1.35 7.28
CA GLN A 102 -8.00 2.31 7.60
C GLN A 102 -8.30 3.23 6.42
N TRP A 103 -7.27 3.74 5.76
CA TRP A 103 -7.43 4.56 4.56
C TRP A 103 -8.12 3.76 3.43
N LEU A 104 -7.66 2.56 3.10
CA LEU A 104 -8.28 1.72 2.08
C LEU A 104 -9.74 1.40 2.41
N SER A 105 -10.02 1.04 3.66
CA SER A 105 -11.38 0.79 4.14
C SER A 105 -12.27 2.03 4.00
N SER A 106 -11.74 3.24 4.23
CA SER A 106 -12.49 4.49 4.08
C SER A 106 -12.92 4.78 2.64
N ILE A 107 -12.25 4.17 1.65
CA ILE A 107 -12.55 4.32 0.21
C ILE A 107 -13.21 3.08 -0.40
N GLY A 108 -13.76 2.20 0.43
CA GLY A 108 -14.55 1.05 -0.01
C GLY A 108 -13.76 -0.24 -0.28
N VAL A 109 -12.45 -0.27 -0.01
CA VAL A 109 -11.59 -1.44 -0.21
C VAL A 109 -11.51 -2.28 1.06
N THR A 110 -11.77 -3.58 0.98
CA THR A 110 -11.49 -4.50 2.09
C THR A 110 -9.97 -4.63 2.25
N ALA A 111 -9.45 -4.28 3.42
CA ALA A 111 -8.01 -4.34 3.67
C ALA A 111 -7.68 -5.40 4.73
N ALA A 112 -6.66 -6.21 4.49
CA ALA A 112 -6.20 -7.24 5.40
C ALA A 112 -4.74 -6.98 5.76
N VAL A 113 -4.43 -6.67 7.02
CA VAL A 113 -3.06 -6.50 7.51
C VAL A 113 -2.51 -7.86 7.91
N LEU A 114 -1.40 -8.27 7.30
CA LEU A 114 -0.76 -9.55 7.61
C LEU A 114 0.26 -9.41 8.74
N TYR A 115 0.08 -10.22 9.77
CA TYR A 115 1.06 -10.49 10.82
C TYR A 115 1.79 -11.78 10.43
N TYR A 116 2.94 -11.65 9.82
CA TYR A 116 3.71 -12.75 9.28
C TYR A 116 4.89 -13.14 10.18
N ARG A 117 5.31 -14.39 10.11
CA ARG A 117 6.46 -14.90 10.87
C ARG A 117 7.76 -14.24 10.41
N LEU A 118 8.63 -13.93 11.36
CA LEU A 118 9.85 -13.15 11.13
C LEU A 118 11.11 -14.01 11.24
N PRO A 119 11.98 -14.02 10.22
CA PRO A 119 13.28 -14.71 10.30
C PRO A 119 14.13 -14.28 11.49
N ALA A 120 14.12 -13.00 11.87
CA ALA A 120 14.84 -12.51 13.05
C ALA A 120 14.37 -13.12 14.39
N ASP A 121 13.16 -13.67 14.44
CA ASP A 121 12.63 -14.37 15.60
C ASP A 121 12.97 -15.88 15.59
N GLY A 122 13.78 -16.34 14.64
CA GLY A 122 14.20 -17.73 14.49
C GLY A 122 13.36 -18.57 13.53
N TRP A 123 12.41 -17.95 12.80
CA TRP A 123 11.69 -18.62 11.72
C TRP A 123 12.56 -18.77 10.47
N PRO A 124 12.37 -19.81 9.66
CA PRO A 124 13.04 -19.93 8.38
C PRO A 124 12.78 -18.73 7.46
N ALA A 125 13.72 -18.35 6.61
CA ALA A 125 13.57 -17.27 5.63
C ALA A 125 12.34 -17.41 4.72
N ALA A 126 11.87 -18.64 4.49
CA ALA A 126 10.67 -18.94 3.71
C ALA A 126 9.36 -18.63 4.46
N ALA A 127 9.37 -18.53 5.80
CA ALA A 127 8.15 -18.44 6.61
C ALA A 127 7.25 -17.25 6.25
N PRO A 128 7.73 -16.00 6.06
CA PRO A 128 6.88 -14.89 5.65
C PRO A 128 6.21 -15.14 4.29
N PHE A 129 6.89 -15.80 3.36
CA PHE A 129 6.34 -16.10 2.02
C PHE A 129 5.27 -17.20 2.08
N GLN A 130 5.43 -18.18 2.96
CA GLN A 130 4.41 -19.18 3.28
C GLN A 130 3.15 -18.51 3.81
N ASP A 131 3.31 -17.62 4.80
CA ASP A 131 2.21 -16.88 5.42
C ASP A 131 1.50 -15.97 4.40
N GLY A 132 2.26 -15.25 3.59
CA GLY A 132 1.70 -14.41 2.54
C GLY A 132 0.93 -15.20 1.48
N GLN A 133 1.45 -16.35 1.06
CA GLN A 133 0.77 -17.24 0.10
C GLN A 133 -0.54 -17.79 0.69
N ARG A 134 -0.52 -18.20 1.96
CA ARG A 134 -1.70 -18.71 2.66
C ARG A 134 -2.75 -17.61 2.85
N ALA A 135 -2.32 -16.40 3.21
CA ALA A 135 -3.19 -15.24 3.37
C ALA A 135 -3.94 -14.90 2.07
N MET A 136 -3.25 -14.89 0.92
CA MET A 136 -3.88 -14.67 -0.39
C MET A 136 -4.94 -15.71 -0.71
N ARG A 137 -4.67 -16.98 -0.42
CA ARG A 137 -5.62 -18.09 -0.61
C ARG A 137 -6.83 -17.97 0.30
N LEU A 138 -6.63 -17.61 1.58
CA LEU A 138 -7.73 -17.38 2.53
C LEU A 138 -8.62 -16.23 2.09
N LEU A 139 -8.07 -15.08 1.69
CA LEU A 139 -8.86 -13.97 1.15
C LEU A 139 -9.68 -14.40 -0.06
N ARG A 140 -9.09 -15.13 -1.00
CA ARG A 140 -9.79 -15.58 -2.21
C ARG A 140 -10.83 -16.65 -1.92
N SER A 141 -10.57 -17.58 -1.00
CA SER A 141 -11.53 -18.61 -0.62
C SER A 141 -12.73 -18.06 0.16
N GLN A 142 -12.57 -16.91 0.83
CA GLN A 142 -13.61 -16.25 1.61
C GLN A 142 -14.19 -15.03 0.89
N ALA A 143 -13.98 -14.91 -0.42
CA ALA A 143 -14.34 -13.72 -1.19
C ALA A 143 -15.83 -13.35 -1.03
N ASP A 144 -16.74 -14.30 -1.16
CA ASP A 144 -18.18 -14.09 -1.02
C ASP A 144 -18.54 -13.57 0.39
N ALA A 145 -18.00 -14.18 1.44
CA ALA A 145 -18.26 -13.79 2.83
C ALA A 145 -17.70 -12.41 3.17
N LEU A 146 -16.63 -12.00 2.47
CA LEU A 146 -15.99 -10.71 2.61
C LEU A 146 -16.59 -9.61 1.71
N GLY A 147 -17.48 -9.97 0.78
CA GLY A 147 -18.05 -9.04 -0.19
C GLY A 147 -17.01 -8.53 -1.19
N ILE A 148 -16.04 -9.36 -1.58
CA ILE A 148 -14.97 -9.04 -2.53
C ILE A 148 -15.06 -9.89 -3.78
N ASP A 149 -14.59 -9.34 -4.90
CA ASP A 149 -14.42 -10.08 -6.14
C ASP A 149 -13.11 -10.89 -6.05
N PRO A 150 -13.13 -12.23 -6.20
CA PRO A 150 -11.94 -13.06 -6.14
C PRO A 150 -10.90 -12.73 -7.22
N GLN A 151 -11.25 -11.94 -8.22
CA GLN A 151 -10.34 -11.44 -9.29
C GLN A 151 -9.85 -10.00 -9.04
N GLN A 152 -10.16 -9.42 -7.87
CA GLN A 152 -9.75 -8.06 -7.50
C GLN A 152 -9.04 -8.03 -6.13
N ILE A 153 -8.13 -8.98 -5.92
CA ILE A 153 -7.35 -9.09 -4.68
C ILE A 153 -5.89 -8.72 -4.95
N GLY A 154 -5.49 -7.53 -4.54
CA GLY A 154 -4.12 -7.06 -4.68
C GLY A 154 -3.27 -7.22 -3.44
N VAL A 155 -1.98 -6.95 -3.60
CA VAL A 155 -1.02 -6.87 -2.50
C VAL A 155 -0.43 -5.46 -2.46
N MET A 156 -0.34 -4.90 -1.25
CA MET A 156 0.36 -3.62 -0.99
C MET A 156 1.44 -3.86 0.05
N GLY A 157 2.69 -3.73 -0.36
CA GLY A 157 3.84 -3.93 0.51
C GLY A 157 4.68 -2.67 0.66
N SER A 158 5.26 -2.46 1.84
CA SER A 158 6.21 -1.38 2.11
C SER A 158 7.57 -1.93 2.52
N SER A 159 8.67 -1.36 1.99
CA SER A 159 10.05 -1.77 2.36
C SER A 159 10.24 -3.31 2.20
N ALA A 160 10.60 -4.03 3.26
CA ALA A 160 10.68 -5.50 3.29
C ALA A 160 9.32 -6.18 3.00
N GLY A 161 8.19 -5.58 3.37
CA GLY A 161 6.87 -6.07 2.99
C GLY A 161 6.64 -6.02 1.49
N ALA A 162 7.28 -5.09 0.78
CA ALA A 162 7.28 -5.06 -0.67
C ALA A 162 8.12 -6.19 -1.29
N THR A 163 9.20 -6.64 -0.63
CA THR A 163 9.92 -7.87 -1.03
C THR A 163 8.97 -9.06 -0.96
N LEU A 164 8.26 -9.21 0.17
CA LEU A 164 7.27 -10.27 0.34
C LEU A 164 6.21 -10.22 -0.76
N GLY A 165 5.57 -9.04 -0.96
CA GLY A 165 4.56 -8.84 -2.00
C GLY A 165 5.07 -9.09 -3.41
N GLY A 166 6.28 -8.63 -3.71
CA GLY A 166 6.94 -8.83 -4.99
C GLY A 166 7.18 -10.32 -5.29
N ILE A 167 7.64 -11.10 -4.31
CA ILE A 167 7.81 -12.55 -4.44
C ILE A 167 6.45 -13.25 -4.63
N LEU A 168 5.40 -12.85 -3.90
CA LEU A 168 4.06 -13.38 -4.12
C LEU A 168 3.55 -13.11 -5.55
N GLY A 169 3.88 -11.96 -6.12
CA GLY A 169 3.46 -11.58 -7.46
C GLY A 169 4.30 -12.18 -8.59
N THR A 170 5.61 -12.41 -8.37
CA THR A 170 6.52 -12.94 -9.40
C THR A 170 6.62 -14.47 -9.36
N ARG A 171 6.47 -15.07 -8.17
CA ARG A 171 6.56 -16.52 -7.95
C ARG A 171 5.24 -17.14 -7.49
N TYR A 172 4.12 -16.62 -7.95
CA TYR A 172 2.77 -17.03 -7.52
C TYR A 172 2.45 -18.51 -7.75
N ASP A 173 3.12 -19.18 -8.69
CA ASP A 173 2.99 -20.62 -8.99
C ASP A 173 4.00 -21.49 -8.22
N HIS A 174 4.94 -20.88 -7.48
CA HIS A 174 5.84 -21.61 -6.61
C HIS A 174 5.13 -22.01 -5.31
N ALA A 175 5.18 -23.29 -4.94
CA ALA A 175 4.64 -23.75 -3.68
C ALA A 175 5.64 -23.48 -2.55
N PHE A 176 5.40 -22.48 -1.71
CA PHE A 176 6.24 -22.19 -0.55
C PHE A 176 6.00 -23.18 0.60
N TYR A 177 4.88 -23.90 0.58
CA TYR A 177 4.52 -24.94 1.53
C TYR A 177 3.67 -26.02 0.85
N PRO A 178 3.64 -27.25 1.37
CA PRO A 178 2.77 -28.29 0.84
C PRO A 178 1.29 -27.98 1.14
N ALA A 179 0.39 -28.31 0.22
CA ALA A 179 -1.05 -28.12 0.41
C ALA A 179 -1.56 -28.88 1.65
N LEU A 180 -2.41 -28.21 2.45
CA LEU A 180 -2.93 -28.74 3.72
C LEU A 180 -4.42 -29.07 3.66
N ASP A 181 -5.20 -28.21 3.01
CA ASP A 181 -6.65 -28.26 2.99
C ASP A 181 -7.23 -27.67 1.70
N ALA A 182 -8.56 -27.53 1.64
CA ALA A 182 -9.26 -27.01 0.47
C ALA A 182 -8.89 -25.56 0.12
N VAL A 183 -8.44 -24.75 1.10
CA VAL A 183 -8.00 -23.38 0.86
C VAL A 183 -6.76 -23.34 -0.05
N ASP A 184 -5.95 -24.38 -0.03
CA ASP A 184 -4.72 -24.42 -0.83
C ASP A 184 -4.96 -24.81 -2.29
N GLN A 185 -6.20 -25.15 -2.64
CA GLN A 185 -6.60 -25.42 -4.02
C GLN A 185 -6.91 -24.13 -4.81
N VAL A 186 -7.13 -22.97 -4.12
CA VAL A 186 -7.36 -21.70 -4.82
C VAL A 186 -6.03 -21.00 -5.16
N PRO A 187 -6.01 -20.21 -6.25
CA PRO A 187 -4.79 -19.48 -6.64
C PRO A 187 -4.35 -18.47 -5.60
N SER A 188 -3.03 -18.37 -5.36
CA SER A 188 -2.43 -17.35 -4.51
C SER A 188 -1.94 -16.12 -5.28
N ARG A 189 -2.05 -16.09 -6.62
CA ARG A 189 -1.60 -14.99 -7.45
C ARG A 189 -2.37 -13.71 -7.10
N PRO A 190 -1.71 -12.61 -6.72
CA PRO A 190 -2.38 -11.32 -6.60
C PRO A 190 -2.80 -10.80 -7.98
N ASP A 191 -3.84 -9.97 -8.01
CA ASP A 191 -4.34 -9.39 -9.26
C ASP A 191 -3.61 -8.08 -9.60
N PHE A 192 -3.01 -7.42 -8.60
CA PHE A 192 -2.11 -6.29 -8.75
C PHE A 192 -1.11 -6.19 -7.59
N LEU A 193 -0.03 -5.44 -7.81
CA LEU A 193 1.00 -5.14 -6.80
C LEU A 193 1.13 -3.64 -6.60
N ALA A 194 1.17 -3.18 -5.35
CA ALA A 194 1.58 -1.84 -4.96
C ALA A 194 2.80 -1.93 -4.05
N MET A 195 3.90 -1.30 -4.43
CA MET A 195 5.18 -1.40 -3.76
C MET A 195 5.67 -0.01 -3.34
N LEU A 196 5.73 0.23 -2.03
CA LEU A 196 6.10 1.51 -1.44
C LEU A 196 7.54 1.44 -0.92
N TYR A 197 8.41 2.34 -1.40
CA TYR A 197 9.84 2.36 -1.03
C TYR A 197 10.41 0.94 -0.85
N PRO A 198 10.26 0.09 -1.90
CA PRO A 198 10.50 -1.34 -1.79
C PRO A 198 11.97 -1.67 -1.64
N VAL A 199 12.26 -2.76 -0.92
CA VAL A 199 13.50 -3.52 -1.12
C VAL A 199 13.19 -4.60 -2.16
N VAL A 200 13.86 -4.60 -3.29
CA VAL A 200 13.61 -5.49 -4.43
C VAL A 200 14.78 -6.42 -4.65
N SER A 201 15.97 -5.87 -4.83
CA SER A 201 17.18 -6.64 -5.08
C SER A 201 17.93 -6.98 -3.79
N LEU A 202 18.42 -8.20 -3.70
CA LEU A 202 19.37 -8.63 -2.68
C LEU A 202 20.79 -8.77 -3.25
N GLN A 203 21.05 -8.22 -4.42
CA GLN A 203 22.32 -8.24 -5.13
C GLN A 203 23.03 -6.89 -5.05
N ALA A 204 24.36 -6.91 -5.11
CA ALA A 204 25.15 -5.68 -5.19
C ALA A 204 24.77 -4.84 -6.41
N PRO A 205 24.76 -3.51 -6.32
CA PRO A 205 25.09 -2.69 -5.13
C PRO A 205 23.94 -2.46 -4.16
N LEU A 206 22.77 -3.08 -4.34
CA LEU A 206 21.55 -2.87 -3.57
C LEU A 206 21.42 -3.79 -2.33
N ASP A 207 22.43 -4.56 -2.02
CA ASP A 207 22.45 -5.60 -0.98
C ASP A 207 22.78 -5.11 0.44
N THR A 208 22.69 -3.80 0.69
CA THR A 208 23.08 -3.18 1.96
C THR A 208 21.98 -3.19 3.02
N THR A 209 20.77 -3.63 2.68
CA THR A 209 19.57 -3.52 3.52
C THR A 209 19.51 -4.53 4.67
N ARG A 210 18.72 -4.24 5.71
CA ARG A 210 18.41 -5.21 6.76
C ARG A 210 17.69 -6.45 6.20
N THR A 211 16.77 -6.27 5.24
CA THR A 211 16.08 -7.35 4.52
C THR A 211 17.06 -8.40 3.99
N ARG A 212 18.14 -7.97 3.38
CA ARG A 212 19.20 -8.85 2.87
C ARG A 212 19.83 -9.72 3.96
N ARG A 213 20.06 -9.13 5.14
CA ARG A 213 20.66 -9.86 6.30
C ARG A 213 19.71 -10.90 6.86
N GLU A 214 18.41 -10.57 7.00
CA GLU A 214 17.43 -11.46 7.61
C GLU A 214 16.99 -12.61 6.68
N LEU A 215 16.91 -12.38 5.38
CA LEU A 215 16.59 -13.44 4.41
C LEU A 215 17.77 -14.35 4.10
N GLY A 216 18.97 -13.96 4.49
CA GLY A 216 20.20 -14.74 4.28
C GLY A 216 21.10 -14.15 3.22
N THR A 217 22.39 -14.35 3.42
CA THR A 217 23.46 -13.81 2.58
C THR A 217 24.00 -14.82 1.56
N GLN A 218 23.56 -16.07 1.64
CA GLN A 218 23.94 -17.14 0.74
C GLN A 218 23.42 -16.89 -0.68
N SER A 219 24.09 -17.42 -1.67
CA SER A 219 23.75 -17.23 -3.09
C SER A 219 22.34 -17.74 -3.45
N ASP A 220 21.91 -18.84 -2.83
CA ASP A 220 20.58 -19.41 -3.00
C ASP A 220 19.48 -18.50 -2.43
N ALA A 221 19.68 -17.89 -1.26
CA ALA A 221 18.75 -16.91 -0.69
C ALA A 221 18.66 -15.65 -1.56
N VAL A 222 19.80 -15.15 -2.07
CA VAL A 222 19.83 -14.04 -3.01
C VAL A 222 19.05 -14.36 -4.27
N ALA A 223 19.28 -15.52 -4.85
CA ALA A 223 18.58 -15.98 -6.05
C ALA A 223 17.09 -16.21 -5.79
N ALA A 224 16.73 -16.71 -4.60
CA ALA A 224 15.34 -17.00 -4.25
C ALA A 224 14.49 -15.75 -3.99
N TYR A 225 15.09 -14.67 -3.45
CA TYR A 225 14.33 -13.54 -2.90
C TYR A 225 14.65 -12.19 -3.56
N SER A 226 15.53 -12.12 -4.57
CA SER A 226 15.67 -10.95 -5.43
C SER A 226 14.49 -10.88 -6.39
N VAL A 227 13.54 -9.97 -6.12
CA VAL A 227 12.23 -9.91 -6.78
C VAL A 227 12.37 -9.69 -8.28
N GLU A 228 13.26 -8.78 -8.69
CA GLU A 228 13.52 -8.41 -10.10
C GLU A 228 13.98 -9.59 -10.94
N SER A 229 14.65 -10.58 -10.32
CA SER A 229 15.14 -11.78 -11.01
C SER A 229 14.03 -12.77 -11.37
N HIS A 230 12.84 -12.60 -10.78
CA HIS A 230 11.69 -13.46 -11.00
C HIS A 230 10.58 -12.79 -11.83
N VAL A 231 10.82 -11.55 -12.27
CA VAL A 231 9.87 -10.83 -13.13
C VAL A 231 9.74 -11.56 -14.47
N ARG A 232 8.49 -11.82 -14.87
CA ARG A 232 8.18 -12.56 -16.10
C ARG A 232 6.85 -12.09 -16.68
N ALA A 233 6.64 -12.38 -17.95
CA ALA A 233 5.36 -12.15 -18.62
C ALA A 233 4.20 -12.83 -17.85
N GLY A 234 3.06 -12.14 -17.77
CA GLY A 234 1.87 -12.62 -17.07
C GLY A 234 1.87 -12.42 -15.56
N MET A 235 2.91 -11.82 -14.96
CA MET A 235 2.81 -11.33 -13.59
C MET A 235 1.80 -10.18 -13.49
N PRO A 236 1.27 -9.87 -12.28
CA PRO A 236 0.34 -8.76 -12.07
C PRO A 236 0.94 -7.41 -12.46
N PRO A 237 0.10 -6.42 -12.87
CA PRO A 237 0.55 -5.04 -13.04
C PRO A 237 1.07 -4.46 -11.71
N VAL A 238 2.03 -3.52 -11.81
CA VAL A 238 2.79 -3.02 -10.67
C VAL A 238 2.67 -1.50 -10.56
N PHE A 239 2.36 -1.03 -9.36
CA PHE A 239 2.44 0.38 -8.97
C PHE A 239 3.62 0.56 -8.00
N LEU A 240 4.49 1.52 -8.26
CA LEU A 240 5.71 1.80 -7.49
C LEU A 240 5.74 3.26 -7.03
N VAL A 241 6.10 3.47 -5.76
CA VAL A 241 6.40 4.82 -5.25
C VAL A 241 7.66 4.79 -4.40
N HIS A 242 8.53 5.81 -4.58
CA HIS A 242 9.78 5.93 -3.84
C HIS A 242 10.15 7.40 -3.62
N ALA A 243 11.03 7.68 -2.67
CA ALA A 243 11.69 8.97 -2.53
C ALA A 243 13.15 8.86 -2.97
N ALA A 244 13.64 9.84 -3.73
CA ALA A 244 15.02 9.81 -4.26
C ALA A 244 16.08 9.98 -3.16
N ASP A 245 15.69 10.54 -2.00
CA ASP A 245 16.54 10.76 -0.83
C ASP A 245 16.46 9.62 0.22
N ASP A 246 15.94 8.43 -0.17
CA ASP A 246 15.86 7.28 0.74
C ASP A 246 17.25 6.70 1.03
N ALA A 247 17.70 6.88 2.28
CA ALA A 247 19.01 6.41 2.75
C ALA A 247 19.00 4.96 3.29
N ILE A 248 17.82 4.30 3.35
CA ILE A 248 17.66 2.93 3.87
C ILE A 248 17.54 1.91 2.74
N ALA A 249 16.70 2.23 1.75
CA ALA A 249 16.53 1.44 0.54
C ALA A 249 16.72 2.38 -0.66
N ASP A 250 17.85 2.29 -1.31
CA ASP A 250 18.18 3.13 -2.47
C ASP A 250 17.06 3.07 -3.52
N VAL A 251 16.74 4.20 -4.15
CA VAL A 251 15.72 4.29 -5.20
C VAL A 251 15.98 3.33 -6.37
N GLY A 252 17.23 2.88 -6.52
CA GLY A 252 17.64 1.83 -7.46
C GLY A 252 16.82 0.54 -7.34
N HIS A 253 16.32 0.20 -6.15
CA HIS A 253 15.40 -0.92 -5.99
C HIS A 253 14.12 -0.77 -6.83
N SER A 254 13.47 0.39 -6.79
CA SER A 254 12.28 0.66 -7.61
C SER A 254 12.63 0.71 -9.09
N LEU A 255 13.78 1.29 -9.46
CA LEU A 255 14.26 1.32 -10.83
C LEU A 255 14.53 -0.10 -11.36
N ALA A 256 15.15 -0.99 -10.56
CA ALA A 256 15.37 -2.38 -10.93
C ALA A 256 14.06 -3.11 -11.21
N MET A 257 13.06 -2.99 -10.33
CA MET A 257 11.74 -3.59 -10.53
C MET A 257 11.03 -3.05 -11.76
N PHE A 258 11.02 -1.74 -11.95
CA PHE A 258 10.38 -1.09 -13.08
C PHE A 258 11.01 -1.51 -14.41
N ASN A 259 12.35 -1.55 -14.48
CA ASN A 259 13.07 -1.98 -15.68
C ASN A 259 12.81 -3.46 -15.99
N ALA A 260 12.82 -4.33 -14.97
CA ALA A 260 12.51 -5.74 -15.14
C ALA A 260 11.07 -5.95 -15.64
N ALA A 261 10.08 -5.22 -15.07
CA ALA A 261 8.70 -5.28 -15.52
C ALA A 261 8.56 -4.85 -16.99
N ARG A 262 9.17 -3.73 -17.37
CA ARG A 262 9.18 -3.25 -18.76
C ARG A 262 9.78 -4.23 -19.73
N ALA A 263 10.90 -4.86 -19.37
CA ALA A 263 11.58 -5.86 -20.20
C ALA A 263 10.70 -7.08 -20.48
N GLN A 264 9.75 -7.38 -19.62
CA GLN A 264 8.78 -8.48 -19.74
C GLN A 264 7.39 -8.03 -20.24
N ASN A 265 7.25 -6.77 -20.68
CA ASN A 265 5.96 -6.18 -21.08
C ASN A 265 4.88 -6.26 -19.98
N VAL A 266 5.28 -6.20 -18.72
CA VAL A 266 4.37 -6.11 -17.57
C VAL A 266 3.98 -4.63 -17.38
N PRO A 267 2.68 -4.31 -17.28
CA PRO A 267 2.26 -2.95 -16.99
C PRO A 267 2.84 -2.48 -15.66
N ALA A 268 3.55 -1.35 -15.68
CA ALA A 268 4.18 -0.78 -14.49
C ALA A 268 4.07 0.74 -14.52
N GLU A 269 3.64 1.31 -13.39
CA GLU A 269 3.64 2.75 -13.15
C GLU A 269 4.53 3.05 -11.96
N MET A 270 5.37 4.10 -12.06
CA MET A 270 6.32 4.47 -11.02
C MET A 270 6.35 5.97 -10.79
N HIS A 271 6.31 6.36 -9.51
CA HIS A 271 6.45 7.74 -9.06
C HIS A 271 7.65 7.87 -8.14
N ILE A 272 8.55 8.79 -8.46
CA ILE A 272 9.71 9.12 -7.63
C ILE A 272 9.54 10.55 -7.14
N PHE A 273 9.48 10.71 -5.80
CA PHE A 273 9.46 12.01 -5.15
C PHE A 273 10.87 12.46 -4.85
N GLU A 274 11.15 13.75 -4.98
CA GLU A 274 12.48 14.31 -4.67
C GLU A 274 12.90 14.01 -3.23
N ARG A 275 11.94 14.15 -2.29
CA ARG A 275 12.18 13.99 -0.85
C ARG A 275 11.07 13.20 -0.18
N GLY A 276 11.44 12.47 0.88
CA GLY A 276 10.51 11.67 1.68
C GLY A 276 11.24 10.72 2.61
N GLY A 277 12.48 10.38 2.31
CA GLY A 277 13.26 9.38 3.03
C GLY A 277 12.59 8.00 2.97
N HIS A 278 12.64 7.27 4.07
CA HIS A 278 12.09 5.92 4.21
C HIS A 278 10.96 5.84 5.25
N SER A 279 10.07 4.86 5.12
CA SER A 279 9.02 4.55 6.12
C SER A 279 8.00 5.67 6.36
N TRP A 280 7.65 6.44 5.34
CA TRP A 280 6.72 7.56 5.45
C TRP A 280 5.23 7.16 5.52
N GLY A 281 4.87 5.86 5.40
CA GLY A 281 3.48 5.37 5.51
C GLY A 281 2.55 6.09 4.54
N LEU A 282 1.46 6.69 5.04
CA LEU A 282 0.57 7.54 4.23
C LEU A 282 1.18 8.91 3.90
N GLY A 283 2.32 9.25 4.49
CA GLY A 283 2.93 10.57 4.40
C GLY A 283 2.35 11.57 5.40
N LYS A 284 3.12 12.59 5.74
CA LYS A 284 2.65 13.70 6.57
C LYS A 284 1.82 14.68 5.73
N PRO A 285 0.85 15.39 6.31
CA PRO A 285 0.13 16.45 5.61
C PRO A 285 1.11 17.46 4.99
N GLY A 286 0.92 17.77 3.71
CA GLY A 286 1.79 18.69 2.96
C GLY A 286 3.09 18.10 2.43
N ALA A 287 3.48 16.90 2.80
CA ALA A 287 4.64 16.23 2.21
C ALA A 287 4.34 15.71 0.80
N LEU A 288 5.30 15.82 -0.11
CA LEU A 288 5.15 15.34 -1.50
C LEU A 288 4.79 13.86 -1.55
N VAL A 289 5.46 13.03 -0.74
CA VAL A 289 5.18 11.60 -0.64
C VAL A 289 3.74 11.30 -0.21
N GLY A 290 3.06 12.19 0.51
CA GLY A 290 1.66 12.04 0.92
C GLY A 290 0.65 12.08 -0.24
N GLN A 291 1.08 12.30 -1.48
CA GLN A 291 0.22 12.24 -2.66
C GLN A 291 0.01 10.82 -3.19
N TRP A 292 0.85 9.87 -2.79
CA TRP A 292 0.82 8.50 -3.32
C TRP A 292 -0.54 7.79 -3.17
N PRO A 293 -1.34 8.00 -2.09
CA PRO A 293 -2.63 7.33 -1.98
C PRO A 293 -3.58 7.71 -3.12
N ARG A 294 -3.58 9.00 -3.51
CA ARG A 294 -4.38 9.48 -4.65
C ARG A 294 -3.88 8.92 -5.98
N LEU A 295 -2.57 8.87 -6.17
CA LEU A 295 -1.94 8.31 -7.38
C LEU A 295 -2.29 6.82 -7.51
N PHE A 296 -2.13 6.05 -6.43
CA PHE A 296 -2.52 4.63 -6.38
C PHE A 296 -4.01 4.44 -6.69
N ALA A 297 -4.90 5.19 -6.04
CA ALA A 297 -6.33 5.06 -6.28
C ALA A 297 -6.73 5.42 -7.73
N THR A 298 -6.03 6.36 -8.36
CA THR A 298 -6.22 6.70 -9.77
C THR A 298 -5.75 5.56 -10.68
N TRP A 299 -4.54 5.05 -10.43
CA TRP A 299 -3.99 3.91 -11.14
C TRP A 299 -4.86 2.65 -11.01
N ALA A 300 -5.28 2.31 -9.79
CA ALA A 300 -6.13 1.14 -9.56
C ALA A 300 -7.47 1.24 -10.31
N ARG A 301 -8.09 2.42 -10.34
CA ARG A 301 -9.30 2.66 -11.13
C ARG A 301 -9.07 2.51 -12.63
N SER A 302 -7.97 3.03 -13.16
CA SER A 302 -7.66 2.93 -14.60
C SER A 302 -7.44 1.48 -15.05
N HIS A 303 -7.08 0.59 -14.12
CA HIS A 303 -6.94 -0.84 -14.36
C HIS A 303 -8.19 -1.65 -14.03
N GLY A 304 -9.28 -1.02 -13.58
CA GLY A 304 -10.53 -1.70 -13.22
C GLY A 304 -10.52 -2.39 -11.85
N PHE A 305 -9.48 -2.19 -11.03
CA PHE A 305 -9.37 -2.78 -9.69
C PHE A 305 -10.15 -2.03 -8.62
N MET A 306 -10.66 -0.87 -8.91
CA MET A 306 -11.53 -0.11 -8.02
C MET A 306 -12.64 0.51 -8.85
N GLN A 307 -13.88 0.28 -8.46
CA GLN A 307 -14.99 0.99 -9.09
C GLN A 307 -14.82 2.50 -8.84
N ALA A 308 -15.16 3.29 -9.86
CA ALA A 308 -15.23 4.73 -9.68
C ALA A 308 -16.27 5.00 -8.58
N ALA A 309 -15.83 5.58 -7.45
CA ALA A 309 -16.80 6.25 -6.59
C ALA A 309 -17.59 7.19 -7.51
N PRO A 310 -18.90 7.41 -7.28
CA PRO A 310 -19.63 8.47 -7.95
C PRO A 310 -18.99 9.80 -7.52
N VAL A 311 -17.95 10.20 -8.26
CA VAL A 311 -17.25 11.44 -7.99
C VAL A 311 -18.01 12.52 -8.72
N SER A 312 -18.62 13.39 -7.98
CA SER A 312 -18.69 14.77 -8.43
C SER A 312 -17.24 15.24 -8.55
N LEU A 313 -16.70 15.17 -9.75
CA LEU A 313 -15.48 15.87 -10.12
C LEU A 313 -15.82 17.37 -10.09
N GLN A 314 -15.76 17.99 -8.91
CA GLN A 314 -15.46 19.41 -8.90
C GLN A 314 -14.06 19.53 -9.51
N PRO A 315 -13.91 20.27 -10.63
CA PRO A 315 -12.61 20.47 -11.22
C PRO A 315 -11.70 21.08 -10.17
N LEU A 316 -10.62 20.37 -9.83
CA LEU A 316 -9.54 20.86 -8.94
C LEU A 316 -8.69 21.95 -9.63
N ILE A 317 -9.05 22.29 -10.84
CA ILE A 317 -8.60 23.47 -11.56
C ILE A 317 -9.76 24.45 -11.45
N GLY A 318 -9.71 25.34 -10.44
CA GLY A 318 -10.49 26.55 -10.52
C GLY A 318 -10.18 27.19 -11.86
N ASP A 319 -11.23 27.62 -12.59
CA ASP A 319 -11.13 28.45 -13.79
C ASP A 319 -10.46 29.80 -13.43
N ARG A 320 -9.18 29.75 -13.06
CA ARG A 320 -8.32 30.93 -13.16
C ARG A 320 -7.75 30.86 -14.57
N ALA A 321 -8.31 31.66 -15.43
CA ALA A 321 -7.62 32.02 -16.65
C ALA A 321 -6.17 32.40 -16.28
N PRO A 322 -5.17 31.92 -17.03
CA PRO A 322 -3.81 32.36 -16.80
C PRO A 322 -3.78 33.91 -16.83
N PRO A 323 -3.00 34.56 -15.94
CA PRO A 323 -2.87 36.00 -15.99
C PRO A 323 -2.45 36.38 -17.41
N PRO A 324 -2.96 37.51 -17.96
CA PRO A 324 -2.57 37.96 -19.27
C PRO A 324 -1.05 38.09 -19.34
N VAL A 325 -0.44 37.47 -20.34
CA VAL A 325 0.98 37.61 -20.61
C VAL A 325 1.18 39.10 -20.89
N ALA A 326 1.99 39.79 -20.08
CA ALA A 326 2.38 41.16 -20.36
C ALA A 326 3.07 41.16 -21.74
N GLU A 327 2.53 41.94 -22.66
CA GLU A 327 3.21 42.21 -23.91
C GLU A 327 4.56 42.86 -23.60
N PRO A 328 5.66 42.48 -24.29
CA PRO A 328 6.92 43.15 -24.11
C PRO A 328 6.72 44.63 -24.47
N GLU A 329 7.06 45.51 -23.53
CA GLU A 329 7.19 46.95 -23.88
C GLU A 329 8.27 47.07 -24.95
N ASP A 330 7.88 47.59 -26.11
CA ASP A 330 8.81 47.96 -27.18
C ASP A 330 9.69 49.11 -26.66
N ASP A 331 10.88 48.75 -26.18
CA ASP A 331 11.93 49.71 -25.83
C ASP A 331 12.70 50.08 -27.09
N ASP A 332 12.06 50.97 -27.87
CA ASP A 332 12.68 51.69 -28.99
C ASP A 332 13.60 52.81 -28.46
N THR A 333 14.67 52.45 -27.72
CA THR A 333 15.77 53.39 -27.50
C THR A 333 16.81 53.25 -28.61
N ALA A 334 16.75 54.21 -29.52
CA ALA A 334 17.68 54.44 -30.58
C ALA A 334 19.14 54.40 -30.12
N PHE A 335 19.94 53.57 -30.77
CA PHE A 335 21.39 53.69 -30.78
C PHE A 335 21.75 54.87 -31.67
N GLU A 336 22.13 56.03 -31.05
CA GLU A 336 22.88 57.04 -31.75
C GLU A 336 24.30 56.54 -31.96
N GLU A 337 24.70 56.38 -33.18
CA GLU A 337 26.10 56.24 -33.62
C GLU A 337 26.82 57.58 -33.41
N ASP A 338 27.68 57.70 -32.45
CA ASP A 338 28.72 58.74 -32.43
C ASP A 338 29.96 58.16 -33.10
N GLY A 339 30.23 58.67 -34.32
CA GLY A 339 31.49 58.52 -34.98
C GLY A 339 32.48 59.60 -34.49
N ASP A 340 33.69 59.13 -34.17
CA ASP A 340 34.99 59.69 -34.58
C ASP A 340 36.11 58.72 -34.19
#